data_46dd9bc52b54f5e79044355c47b3d545
#
_entry.id   46dd9bc52b54f5e79044355c47b3d545
#
_cell.length_a   1.000
_cell.length_b   1.000
_cell.length_c   1.000
_cell.angle_alpha   90.00
_cell.angle_beta   90.00
_cell.angle_gamma   90.00
#
_symmetry.space_group_name_H-M   'P 1'
#
loop_
_entity.id
_entity.type
_entity.pdbx_description
1 polymer ?
#
loop_
_entity_poly.entity_id
_entity_poly.type
_entity_poly.pdbx_seq_one_letter_code
_entity_poly.pdbx_strand_id
1 'polypeptide(L)'
;MTSRILTLCASVLWMTGCGPARPPITTVPKVDLPRFMGDWYVIANIPTFIEKGAHNAIESYRMNPDGTIATTFTYRQDGFKGPEKRYEPTGFVQDTTSNAVWGMRFVWPIKADYRIVYLNPDYTQTIIGREARDYVWIMARSPSIPDADYQRLLDLLGREGYDISLIKKVPQQW
;
A
#
# COMPACT_ATOMS: atom_id res chain seq x y z
N MET A 1 46.79 -27.52 -52.95
CA MET A 1 45.81 -28.15 -52.06
C MET A 1 45.51 -27.12 -50.94
N THR A 2 44.48 -26.30 -51.11
CA THR A 2 44.11 -25.23 -50.18
C THR A 2 42.80 -25.60 -49.48
N SER A 3 42.89 -25.96 -48.19
CA SER A 3 41.74 -26.32 -47.36
C SER A 3 41.05 -25.04 -46.85
N ARG A 4 39.79 -24.84 -47.17
CA ARG A 4 38.92 -23.78 -46.67
C ARG A 4 38.19 -24.29 -45.43
N ILE A 5 38.51 -23.72 -44.28
CA ILE A 5 37.76 -23.90 -43.01
C ILE A 5 36.55 -22.98 -43.01
N LEU A 6 35.33 -23.55 -43.04
CA LEU A 6 34.10 -22.83 -42.87
C LEU A 6 33.84 -22.66 -41.36
N THR A 7 33.89 -21.43 -40.87
CA THR A 7 33.51 -21.10 -39.49
C THR A 7 32.01 -20.86 -39.46
N LEU A 8 31.26 -21.74 -38.78
CA LEU A 8 29.83 -21.64 -38.57
C LEU A 8 29.59 -20.75 -37.32
N CYS A 9 29.15 -19.48 -37.53
CA CYS A 9 28.72 -18.64 -36.44
C CYS A 9 27.28 -19.01 -36.04
N ALA A 10 27.13 -19.67 -34.90
CA ALA A 10 25.81 -19.92 -34.30
C ALA A 10 25.35 -18.68 -33.56
N SER A 11 24.38 -17.95 -34.15
CA SER A 11 23.74 -16.81 -33.52
C SER A 11 22.70 -17.32 -32.49
N VAL A 12 23.03 -17.19 -31.21
CA VAL A 12 22.05 -17.46 -30.11
C VAL A 12 21.13 -16.27 -30.01
N LEU A 13 19.87 -16.40 -30.50
CA LEU A 13 18.82 -15.43 -30.23
C LEU A 13 18.41 -15.55 -28.75
N TRP A 14 18.76 -14.55 -27.97
CA TRP A 14 18.18 -14.35 -26.63
C TRP A 14 16.75 -13.85 -26.82
N MET A 15 15.77 -14.74 -26.69
CA MET A 15 14.37 -14.32 -26.52
C MET A 15 14.21 -13.76 -25.11
N THR A 16 14.28 -12.44 -24.96
CA THR A 16 13.81 -11.74 -23.77
C THR A 16 12.30 -11.87 -23.74
N GLY A 17 11.80 -12.84 -23.01
CA GLY A 17 10.38 -12.99 -22.75
C GLY A 17 9.89 -11.79 -21.92
N CYS A 18 9.35 -10.76 -22.59
CA CYS A 18 8.52 -9.75 -21.93
C CYS A 18 7.21 -10.44 -21.55
N GLY A 19 7.08 -10.89 -20.30
CA GLY A 19 5.80 -11.32 -19.76
C GLY A 19 4.78 -10.16 -19.90
N PRO A 20 3.46 -10.44 -20.01
CA PRO A 20 2.47 -9.37 -20.12
C PRO A 20 2.61 -8.42 -18.93
N ALA A 21 2.73 -7.12 -19.24
CA ALA A 21 2.79 -6.09 -18.21
C ALA A 21 1.53 -6.17 -17.34
N ARG A 22 1.71 -6.20 -16.01
CA ARG A 22 0.59 -6.22 -15.07
C ARG A 22 -0.27 -4.97 -15.30
N PRO A 23 -1.62 -5.06 -15.34
CA PRO A 23 -2.47 -3.89 -15.51
C PRO A 23 -2.26 -2.91 -14.34
N PRO A 24 -2.45 -1.59 -14.56
CA PRO A 24 -2.41 -0.60 -13.51
C PRO A 24 -3.37 -0.97 -12.36
N ILE A 25 -2.97 -0.64 -11.12
CA ILE A 25 -3.83 -0.88 -9.96
C ILE A 25 -5.08 0.01 -10.05
N THR A 26 -6.24 -0.57 -9.78
CA THR A 26 -7.50 0.17 -9.76
C THR A 26 -7.58 1.02 -8.50
N THR A 27 -7.95 2.29 -8.64
CA THR A 27 -8.24 3.18 -7.51
C THR A 27 -9.73 3.51 -7.47
N VAL A 28 -10.21 3.96 -6.29
CA VAL A 28 -11.59 4.46 -6.19
C VAL A 28 -11.78 5.70 -7.08
N PRO A 29 -12.97 5.91 -7.67
CA PRO A 29 -13.20 6.98 -8.62
C PRO A 29 -13.16 8.38 -7.99
N LYS A 30 -13.49 8.50 -6.69
CA LYS A 30 -13.47 9.78 -5.97
C LYS A 30 -13.32 9.58 -4.47
N VAL A 31 -12.52 10.43 -3.85
CA VAL A 31 -12.38 10.53 -2.39
C VAL A 31 -12.78 11.93 -1.92
N ASP A 32 -13.70 11.99 -0.98
CA ASP A 32 -13.98 13.18 -0.20
C ASP A 32 -12.92 13.29 0.89
N LEU A 33 -11.92 14.16 0.68
CA LEU A 33 -10.78 14.28 1.59
C LEU A 33 -11.20 14.63 3.02
N PRO A 34 -12.08 15.62 3.28
CA PRO A 34 -12.57 15.88 4.63
C PRO A 34 -13.13 14.66 5.35
N ARG A 35 -13.92 13.82 4.66
CA ARG A 35 -14.45 12.58 5.24
C ARG A 35 -13.39 11.50 5.46
N PHE A 36 -12.33 11.51 4.66
CA PHE A 36 -11.24 10.54 4.78
C PHE A 36 -10.30 10.86 5.95
N MET A 37 -10.24 12.12 6.41
CA MET A 37 -9.38 12.53 7.53
C MET A 37 -9.76 11.83 8.83
N GLY A 38 -8.88 11.94 9.83
CA GLY A 38 -9.00 11.30 11.15
C GLY A 38 -8.27 9.96 11.23
N ASP A 39 -8.63 9.17 12.23
CA ASP A 39 -7.91 7.96 12.60
C ASP A 39 -8.40 6.72 11.83
N TRP A 40 -7.45 5.90 11.43
CA TRP A 40 -7.65 4.62 10.79
C TRP A 40 -6.81 3.56 11.50
N TYR A 41 -7.46 2.54 12.05
CA TYR A 41 -6.78 1.37 12.62
C TYR A 41 -6.28 0.48 11.51
N VAL A 42 -5.01 0.09 11.56
CA VAL A 42 -4.44 -0.88 10.61
C VAL A 42 -4.87 -2.28 11.02
N ILE A 43 -5.77 -2.88 10.26
CA ILE A 43 -6.32 -4.23 10.54
C ILE A 43 -5.36 -5.32 10.07
N ALA A 44 -4.77 -5.12 8.87
CA ALA A 44 -3.79 -6.03 8.29
C ALA A 44 -2.93 -5.28 7.27
N ASN A 45 -1.73 -5.79 7.02
CA ASN A 45 -0.84 -5.22 6.02
C ASN A 45 0.13 -6.26 5.43
N ILE A 46 0.75 -5.93 4.30
CA ILE A 46 2.07 -6.46 3.96
C ILE A 46 3.05 -5.49 4.60
N PRO A 47 3.73 -5.88 5.71
CA PRO A 47 4.46 -4.92 6.51
C PRO A 47 5.73 -4.44 5.81
N THR A 48 5.98 -3.14 5.85
CA THR A 48 7.30 -2.58 5.54
C THR A 48 8.31 -2.97 6.61
N PHE A 49 9.59 -2.66 6.38
CA PHE A 49 10.64 -3.00 7.35
C PHE A 49 10.45 -2.29 8.71
N ILE A 50 9.82 -1.09 8.74
CA ILE A 50 9.56 -0.34 9.97
C ILE A 50 8.34 -0.86 10.73
N GLU A 51 7.43 -1.60 10.08
CA GLU A 51 6.16 -2.06 10.65
C GLU A 51 6.22 -3.50 11.20
N LYS A 52 7.36 -4.17 11.04
CA LYS A 52 7.52 -5.53 11.58
C LYS A 52 7.32 -5.52 13.09
N GLY A 53 6.43 -6.40 13.58
CA GLY A 53 6.12 -6.48 15.01
C GLY A 53 5.16 -5.38 15.51
N ALA A 54 4.48 -4.64 14.63
CA ALA A 54 3.53 -3.60 15.02
C ALA A 54 2.29 -4.19 15.70
N HIS A 55 1.86 -3.56 16.80
CA HIS A 55 0.62 -3.79 17.53
C HIS A 55 -0.06 -2.45 17.75
N ASN A 56 -1.39 -2.43 17.82
CA ASN A 56 -2.17 -1.20 18.00
C ASN A 56 -1.76 -0.08 17.01
N ALA A 57 -1.59 -0.46 15.73
CA ALA A 57 -1.18 0.49 14.72
C ALA A 57 -2.35 1.37 14.27
N ILE A 58 -2.14 2.68 14.27
CA ILE A 58 -3.08 3.71 13.80
C ILE A 58 -2.37 4.62 12.82
N GLU A 59 -3.06 4.97 11.76
CA GLU A 59 -2.69 6.02 10.83
C GLU A 59 -3.71 7.16 10.89
N SER A 60 -3.27 8.36 11.24
CA SER A 60 -4.11 9.55 11.42
C SER A 60 -3.80 10.58 10.35
N TYR A 61 -4.84 11.13 9.71
CA TYR A 61 -4.71 12.12 8.65
C TYR A 61 -5.38 13.43 9.01
N ARG A 62 -4.77 14.56 8.64
CA ARG A 62 -5.30 15.91 8.82
C ARG A 62 -4.90 16.79 7.64
N MET A 63 -5.88 17.52 7.08
CA MET A 63 -5.61 18.52 6.06
C MET A 63 -4.81 19.70 6.64
N ASN A 64 -3.74 20.10 5.97
CA ASN A 64 -3.02 21.33 6.23
C ASN A 64 -3.61 22.50 5.40
N PRO A 65 -3.39 23.76 5.84
CA PRO A 65 -3.86 24.94 5.08
C PRO A 65 -3.30 25.04 3.66
N ASP A 66 -2.12 24.46 3.41
CA ASP A 66 -1.47 24.42 2.08
C ASP A 66 -1.97 23.29 1.17
N GLY A 67 -2.98 22.54 1.60
CA GLY A 67 -3.56 21.42 0.86
C GLY A 67 -2.76 20.12 0.96
N THR A 68 -1.66 20.09 1.71
CA THR A 68 -0.98 18.83 2.03
C THR A 68 -1.72 18.08 3.16
N ILE A 69 -1.37 16.81 3.38
CA ILE A 69 -1.99 15.98 4.40
C ILE A 69 -0.92 15.64 5.45
N ALA A 70 -1.07 16.21 6.64
CA ALA A 70 -0.30 15.79 7.80
C ALA A 70 -0.73 14.37 8.18
N THR A 71 0.21 13.45 8.19
CA THR A 71 -0.02 12.05 8.56
C THR A 71 0.74 11.74 9.82
N THR A 72 0.13 11.00 10.73
CA THR A 72 0.80 10.44 11.91
C THR A 72 0.56 8.94 11.93
N PHE A 73 1.63 8.16 11.89
CA PHE A 73 1.57 6.72 12.04
C PHE A 73 2.16 6.32 13.38
N THR A 74 1.39 5.65 14.22
CA THR A 74 1.82 5.18 15.55
C THR A 74 1.55 3.69 15.72
N TYR A 75 2.41 3.00 16.46
CA TYR A 75 2.20 1.62 16.85
C TYR A 75 3.02 1.25 18.09
N ARG A 76 2.70 0.11 18.72
CA ARG A 76 3.51 -0.51 19.79
C ARG A 76 4.41 -1.57 19.16
N GLN A 77 5.72 -1.51 19.44
CA GLN A 77 6.71 -2.43 18.89
C GLN A 77 6.74 -3.74 19.69
N ASP A 78 6.60 -4.88 18.99
CA ASP A 78 6.76 -6.24 19.53
C ASP A 78 5.80 -6.62 20.68
N GLY A 79 4.67 -5.93 20.79
CA GLY A 79 3.63 -6.24 21.77
C GLY A 79 2.86 -5.02 22.25
N PHE A 80 1.67 -5.22 22.86
CA PHE A 80 0.77 -4.15 23.30
C PHE A 80 1.38 -3.23 24.38
N LYS A 81 2.37 -3.72 25.13
CA LYS A 81 3.12 -2.94 26.14
C LYS A 81 4.49 -2.50 25.63
N GLY A 82 4.82 -2.79 24.38
CA GLY A 82 6.08 -2.39 23.78
C GLY A 82 6.23 -0.87 23.63
N PRO A 83 7.44 -0.40 23.32
CA PRO A 83 7.68 1.03 23.13
C PRO A 83 6.86 1.56 21.95
N GLU A 84 6.33 2.78 22.11
CA GLU A 84 5.63 3.46 21.04
C GLU A 84 6.62 3.91 19.96
N LYS A 85 6.27 3.64 18.73
CA LYS A 85 6.92 4.20 17.54
C LYS A 85 5.99 5.22 16.89
N ARG A 86 6.56 6.32 16.40
CA ARG A 86 5.82 7.40 15.77
C ARG A 86 6.56 7.90 14.53
N TYR A 87 5.83 8.05 13.44
CA TYR A 87 6.31 8.63 12.17
C TYR A 87 5.33 9.71 11.73
N GLU A 88 5.85 10.77 11.11
CA GLU A 88 5.04 11.92 10.69
C GLU A 88 5.32 12.28 9.22
N PRO A 89 4.94 11.40 8.28
CA PRO A 89 5.07 11.72 6.86
C PRO A 89 4.08 12.80 6.44
N THR A 90 4.39 13.44 5.29
CA THR A 90 3.47 14.38 4.64
C THR A 90 2.92 13.77 3.36
N GLY A 91 1.60 13.73 3.23
CA GLY A 91 0.89 13.32 2.02
C GLY A 91 0.70 14.49 1.05
N PHE A 92 0.87 14.20 -0.24
CA PHE A 92 0.64 15.13 -1.35
C PHE A 92 -0.34 14.48 -2.31
N VAL A 93 -1.52 15.06 -2.46
CA VAL A 93 -2.50 14.58 -3.45
C VAL A 93 -1.91 14.83 -4.84
N GLN A 94 -1.73 13.78 -5.64
CA GLN A 94 -1.15 13.82 -6.97
C GLN A 94 -2.21 13.83 -8.07
N ASP A 95 -3.34 13.13 -7.84
CA ASP A 95 -4.50 13.17 -8.71
C ASP A 95 -5.65 13.90 -8.01
N THR A 96 -5.85 15.16 -8.38
CA THR A 96 -6.92 16.01 -7.83
C THR A 96 -8.29 15.71 -8.44
N THR A 97 -8.36 14.88 -9.49
CA THR A 97 -9.63 14.46 -10.07
C THR A 97 -10.32 13.45 -9.19
N SER A 98 -9.61 12.38 -8.82
CA SER A 98 -10.13 11.34 -7.93
C SER A 98 -9.80 11.60 -6.45
N ASN A 99 -8.73 12.31 -6.15
CA ASN A 99 -8.08 12.41 -4.84
C ASN A 99 -7.62 11.05 -4.28
N ALA A 100 -7.47 10.02 -5.12
CA ALA A 100 -7.16 8.66 -4.68
C ALA A 100 -5.68 8.30 -4.81
N VAL A 101 -4.86 9.14 -5.44
CA VAL A 101 -3.42 8.91 -5.64
C VAL A 101 -2.63 10.00 -4.92
N TRP A 102 -1.80 9.58 -3.96
CA TRP A 102 -0.95 10.48 -3.17
C TRP A 102 0.51 10.08 -3.26
N GLY A 103 1.40 11.02 -2.94
CA GLY A 103 2.81 10.76 -2.68
C GLY A 103 3.11 10.98 -1.20
N MET A 104 3.51 9.94 -0.46
CA MET A 104 3.84 10.02 0.98
C MET A 104 5.32 10.28 1.18
N ARG A 105 5.68 11.41 1.78
CA ARG A 105 7.07 11.81 2.02
C ARG A 105 7.47 11.56 3.46
N PHE A 106 8.26 10.51 3.66
CA PHE A 106 8.92 10.21 4.93
C PHE A 106 10.28 10.94 5.04
N VAL A 107 11.03 10.97 3.92
CA VAL A 107 12.34 11.63 3.83
C VAL A 107 12.41 12.39 2.50
N TRP A 108 12.79 13.66 2.57
CA TRP A 108 12.98 14.49 1.38
C TRP A 108 14.14 13.95 0.52
N PRO A 109 14.05 13.91 -0.83
CA PRO A 109 12.91 14.34 -1.68
C PRO A 109 11.95 13.19 -2.07
N ILE A 110 12.09 12.00 -1.47
CA ILE A 110 11.40 10.77 -1.90
C ILE A 110 9.92 10.80 -1.50
N LYS A 111 9.04 10.55 -2.46
CA LYS A 111 7.61 10.34 -2.22
C LYS A 111 7.25 8.90 -2.56
N ALA A 112 6.83 8.14 -1.56
CA ALA A 112 6.32 6.78 -1.74
C ALA A 112 4.92 6.81 -2.37
N ASP A 113 4.65 5.89 -3.28
CA ASP A 113 3.35 5.71 -3.90
C ASP A 113 2.31 5.27 -2.86
N TYR A 114 1.13 5.89 -2.88
CA TYR A 114 0.02 5.66 -1.97
C TYR A 114 -1.29 5.78 -2.76
N ARG A 115 -2.05 4.72 -2.84
CA ARG A 115 -3.25 4.64 -3.66
C ARG A 115 -4.43 4.10 -2.85
N ILE A 116 -5.53 4.83 -2.85
CA ILE A 116 -6.77 4.38 -2.24
C ILE A 116 -7.47 3.44 -3.23
N VAL A 117 -7.27 2.12 -3.02
CA VAL A 117 -7.74 1.04 -3.91
C VAL A 117 -9.21 0.70 -3.63
N TYR A 118 -9.59 0.80 -2.38
CA TYR A 118 -10.95 0.55 -1.91
C TYR A 118 -11.31 1.55 -0.83
N LEU A 119 -12.55 1.98 -0.83
CA LEU A 119 -13.16 2.80 0.21
C LEU A 119 -14.66 2.51 0.18
N ASN A 120 -15.22 2.05 1.32
CA ASN A 120 -16.65 1.81 1.37
C ASN A 120 -17.44 3.14 1.44
N PRO A 121 -18.73 3.17 1.06
CA PRO A 121 -19.52 4.39 1.00
C PRO A 121 -19.62 5.15 2.34
N ASP A 122 -19.53 4.43 3.45
CA ASP A 122 -19.62 5.01 4.79
C ASP A 122 -18.28 5.54 5.32
N TYR A 123 -17.18 5.35 4.56
CA TYR A 123 -15.83 5.74 4.98
C TYR A 123 -15.37 5.07 6.28
N THR A 124 -15.76 3.82 6.48
CA THR A 124 -15.39 3.02 7.67
C THR A 124 -14.36 1.94 7.40
N GLN A 125 -14.16 1.56 6.12
CA GLN A 125 -13.17 0.56 5.70
C GLN A 125 -12.47 1.04 4.43
N THR A 126 -11.17 0.90 4.36
CA THR A 126 -10.35 1.28 3.19
C THR A 126 -9.21 0.31 2.95
N ILE A 127 -8.75 0.22 1.71
CA ILE A 127 -7.49 -0.41 1.34
C ILE A 127 -6.60 0.63 0.72
N ILE A 128 -5.39 0.73 1.24
CA ILE A 128 -4.32 1.50 0.67
C ILE A 128 -3.33 0.55 0.01
N GLY A 129 -3.05 0.79 -1.25
CA GLY A 129 -2.12 -0.02 -2.03
C GLY A 129 -1.04 0.81 -2.70
N ARG A 130 -0.22 0.13 -3.49
CA ARG A 130 0.84 0.71 -4.33
C ARG A 130 0.84 0.07 -5.70
N GLU A 131 1.26 0.80 -6.73
CA GLU A 131 1.35 0.28 -8.10
C GLU A 131 2.25 -0.98 -8.18
N ALA A 132 3.29 -1.03 -7.38
CA ALA A 132 4.23 -2.16 -7.31
C ALA A 132 3.63 -3.43 -6.68
N ARG A 133 2.50 -3.35 -5.93
CA ARG A 133 1.88 -4.44 -5.14
C ARG A 133 2.85 -5.06 -4.12
N ASP A 134 3.84 -4.29 -3.67
CA ASP A 134 4.83 -4.71 -2.68
C ASP A 134 4.36 -4.51 -1.23
N TYR A 135 3.55 -3.45 -1.00
CA TYR A 135 2.95 -3.13 0.30
C TYR A 135 1.48 -2.80 0.15
N VAL A 136 0.72 -3.11 1.20
CA VAL A 136 -0.73 -2.83 1.28
C VAL A 136 -1.16 -2.69 2.73
N TRP A 137 -2.18 -1.88 2.98
CA TRP A 137 -2.80 -1.70 4.29
C TRP A 137 -4.31 -1.83 4.16
N ILE A 138 -4.90 -2.74 4.93
CA ILE A 138 -6.34 -2.83 5.19
C ILE A 138 -6.59 -2.04 6.47
N MET A 139 -7.40 -1.00 6.39
CA MET A 139 -7.66 -0.12 7.52
C MET A 139 -9.15 0.06 7.77
N ALA A 140 -9.50 0.37 9.01
CA ALA A 140 -10.89 0.62 9.41
C ALA A 140 -10.97 1.73 10.47
N ARG A 141 -12.19 2.29 10.63
CA ARG A 141 -12.48 3.25 11.71
C ARG A 141 -12.65 2.58 13.08
N SER A 142 -12.70 1.26 13.12
CA SER A 142 -12.74 0.44 14.33
C SER A 142 -11.51 -0.44 14.41
N PRO A 143 -11.04 -0.83 15.61
CA PRO A 143 -9.88 -1.69 15.78
C PRO A 143 -10.11 -3.13 15.30
N SER A 144 -11.33 -3.47 14.92
CA SER A 144 -11.69 -4.78 14.36
C SER A 144 -12.76 -4.61 13.30
N ILE A 145 -12.84 -5.57 12.37
CA ILE A 145 -13.90 -5.69 11.37
C ILE A 145 -14.43 -7.14 11.38
N PRO A 146 -15.67 -7.38 10.92
CA PRO A 146 -16.21 -8.72 10.76
C PRO A 146 -15.30 -9.59 9.85
N ASP A 147 -15.17 -10.89 10.17
CA ASP A 147 -14.34 -11.80 9.37
C ASP A 147 -14.83 -11.89 7.91
N ALA A 148 -16.13 -11.80 7.66
CA ALA A 148 -16.68 -11.77 6.30
C ALA A 148 -16.19 -10.54 5.52
N ASP A 149 -16.10 -9.37 6.15
CA ASP A 149 -15.56 -8.16 5.53
C ASP A 149 -14.06 -8.31 5.26
N TYR A 150 -13.32 -8.83 6.24
CA TYR A 150 -11.90 -9.09 6.07
C TYR A 150 -11.64 -10.01 4.87
N GLN A 151 -12.38 -11.12 4.76
CA GLN A 151 -12.23 -12.04 3.63
C GLN A 151 -12.56 -11.36 2.30
N ARG A 152 -13.64 -10.58 2.23
CA ARG A 152 -14.02 -9.81 1.04
C ARG A 152 -12.91 -8.84 0.59
N LEU A 153 -12.23 -8.19 1.54
CA LEU A 153 -11.12 -7.28 1.25
C LEU A 153 -9.88 -8.04 0.76
N LEU A 154 -9.59 -9.25 1.30
CA LEU A 154 -8.54 -10.13 0.79
C LEU A 154 -8.82 -10.58 -0.65
N ASP A 155 -10.05 -10.97 -0.95
CA ASP A 155 -10.45 -11.39 -2.29
C ASP A 155 -10.30 -10.23 -3.31
N LEU A 156 -10.61 -9.00 -2.89
CA LEU A 156 -10.38 -7.82 -3.72
C LEU A 156 -8.88 -7.64 -4.00
N LEU A 157 -8.03 -7.75 -2.99
CA LEU A 157 -6.58 -7.64 -3.14
C LEU A 157 -6.00 -8.73 -4.05
N GLY A 158 -6.51 -9.96 -3.95
CA GLY A 158 -6.14 -11.04 -4.87
C GLY A 158 -6.46 -10.70 -6.34
N ARG A 159 -7.65 -10.13 -6.59
CA ARG A 159 -8.02 -9.66 -7.95
C ARG A 159 -7.13 -8.49 -8.44
N GLU A 160 -6.70 -7.60 -7.55
CA GLU A 160 -5.76 -6.52 -7.86
C GLU A 160 -4.31 -7.01 -8.05
N GLY A 161 -4.05 -8.31 -7.85
CA GLY A 161 -2.77 -8.95 -8.12
C GLY A 161 -1.78 -8.90 -6.95
N TYR A 162 -2.25 -8.72 -5.72
CA TYR A 162 -1.43 -8.91 -4.53
C TYR A 162 -1.25 -10.39 -4.18
N ASP A 163 -0.10 -10.75 -3.64
CA ASP A 163 0.08 -12.02 -2.96
C ASP A 163 -0.53 -11.94 -1.56
N ILE A 164 -1.77 -12.42 -1.43
CA ILE A 164 -2.52 -12.37 -0.18
C ILE A 164 -1.89 -13.22 0.94
N SER A 165 -1.02 -14.17 0.62
CA SER A 165 -0.31 -14.99 1.62
C SER A 165 0.70 -14.17 2.46
N LEU A 166 1.12 -13.01 1.94
CA LEU A 166 2.03 -12.09 2.62
C LEU A 166 1.32 -11.15 3.59
N ILE A 167 -0.02 -11.04 3.50
CA ILE A 167 -0.82 -10.15 4.35
C ILE A 167 -0.91 -10.73 5.75
N LYS A 168 -0.58 -9.91 6.75
CA LYS A 168 -0.60 -10.27 8.16
C LYS A 168 -1.57 -9.39 8.92
N LYS A 169 -2.41 -9.99 9.78
CA LYS A 169 -3.23 -9.22 10.74
C LYS A 169 -2.31 -8.45 11.69
N VAL A 170 -2.65 -7.20 11.94
CA VAL A 170 -2.02 -6.36 12.96
C VAL A 170 -2.82 -6.52 14.25
N PRO A 171 -2.21 -7.03 15.34
CA PRO A 171 -2.93 -7.22 16.60
C PRO A 171 -3.42 -5.89 17.18
N GLN A 172 -4.68 -5.85 17.58
CA GLN A 172 -5.35 -4.67 18.14
C GLN A 172 -5.96 -5.03 19.52
N GLN A 173 -5.63 -4.23 20.52
CA GLN A 173 -6.18 -4.33 21.88
C GLN A 173 -6.27 -2.92 22.49
N TRP A 174 -7.50 -2.45 22.71
CA TRP A 174 -7.82 -1.11 23.21
C TRP A 174 -8.71 -1.14 24.43
#